data_9a60af247ee52fd9cef11691a2bcbbf8
#
_entry.id   9a60af247ee52fd9cef11691a2bcbbf8
#
_cell.length_a   1.000
_cell.length_b   1.000
_cell.length_c   1.000
_cell.angle_alpha   90.00
_cell.angle_beta   90.00
_cell.angle_gamma   90.00
#
_symmetry.space_group_name_H-M   'P 1'
#
loop_
_entity.id
_entity.type
_entity.pdbx_description
1 polymer ?
#
loop_
_entity_poly.entity_id
_entity_poly.type
_entity_poly.pdbx_seq_one_letter_code
_entity_poly.pdbx_strand_id
1 'polypeptide(L)'
;MFDQLLKYFQKVKDRKIISLFDQDKKRAMNFSVLQEDLFLDFSKTNIDQPTLELLINLAKFRGISKERDAMFRGELINTSEGRAVLHTALRNLEGAPIYAVSYTHLTLPTKA
;
A
#
# COMPACT_ATOMS: atom_id res chain seq x y z
N MET A 1 8.44 -15.26 -7.49
CA MET A 1 8.43 -14.26 -6.39
C MET A 1 7.39 -14.59 -5.32
N PHE A 2 6.16 -14.84 -5.69
CA PHE A 2 5.12 -15.29 -4.75
C PHE A 2 5.48 -16.63 -4.08
N ASP A 3 6.12 -17.52 -4.79
CA ASP A 3 6.53 -18.82 -4.27
C ASP A 3 7.50 -18.71 -3.08
N GLN A 4 8.39 -17.74 -3.09
CA GLN A 4 9.32 -17.50 -2.00
C GLN A 4 8.58 -17.05 -0.73
N LEU A 5 7.59 -16.18 -0.88
CA LEU A 5 6.74 -15.74 0.21
C LEU A 5 5.93 -16.93 0.77
N LEU A 6 5.38 -17.75 -0.09
CA LEU A 6 4.62 -18.93 0.31
C LEU A 6 5.48 -19.95 1.07
N LYS A 7 6.70 -20.20 0.60
CA LYS A 7 7.65 -21.08 1.29
C LYS A 7 8.01 -20.53 2.67
N TYR A 8 8.25 -19.25 2.77
CA TYR A 8 8.57 -18.63 4.04
C TYR A 8 7.36 -18.66 4.98
N PHE A 9 6.18 -18.42 4.47
CA PHE A 9 4.92 -18.53 5.22
C PHE A 9 4.78 -19.90 5.90
N GLN A 10 5.08 -20.98 5.20
CA GLN A 10 5.00 -22.33 5.77
C GLN A 10 5.90 -22.51 6.98
N LYS A 11 7.02 -21.80 7.05
CA LYS A 11 7.94 -21.86 8.19
C LYS A 11 7.45 -21.07 9.40
N VAL A 12 6.69 -20.00 9.18
CA VAL A 12 6.39 -19.02 10.25
C VAL A 12 4.91 -18.92 10.59
N LYS A 13 4.04 -19.65 9.89
CA LYS A 13 2.58 -19.54 10.03
C LYS A 13 2.07 -19.81 11.43
N ASP A 14 2.72 -20.72 12.15
CA ASP A 14 2.28 -21.18 13.47
C ASP A 14 3.00 -20.50 14.64
N ARG A 15 3.94 -19.58 14.37
CA ARG A 15 4.64 -18.87 15.44
C ARG A 15 3.71 -17.87 16.13
N LYS A 16 3.95 -17.68 17.42
CA LYS A 16 3.20 -16.70 18.22
C LYS A 16 3.80 -15.30 18.03
N ILE A 17 2.95 -14.31 17.85
CA ILE A 17 3.39 -12.92 17.66
C ILE A 17 4.20 -12.42 18.85
N ILE A 18 3.85 -12.84 20.06
CA ILE A 18 4.59 -12.44 21.27
C ILE A 18 6.08 -12.83 21.19
N SER A 19 6.41 -13.93 20.53
CA SER A 19 7.80 -14.35 20.37
C SER A 19 8.61 -13.35 19.56
N LEU A 20 7.98 -12.62 18.65
CA LEU A 20 8.63 -11.58 17.87
C LEU A 20 9.02 -10.38 18.73
N PHE A 21 8.21 -10.04 19.73
CA PHE A 21 8.54 -9.01 20.72
C PHE A 21 9.66 -9.44 21.66
N ASP A 22 9.70 -10.73 22.00
CA ASP A 22 10.77 -11.28 22.85
C ASP A 22 12.12 -11.24 22.14
N GLN A 23 12.14 -11.45 20.83
CA GLN A 23 13.35 -11.41 20.02
C GLN A 23 13.84 -9.99 19.72
N ASP A 24 12.95 -9.02 19.68
CA ASP A 24 13.27 -7.62 19.37
C ASP A 24 12.52 -6.69 20.32
N LYS A 25 13.25 -6.13 21.27
CA LYS A 25 12.71 -5.20 22.27
C LYS A 25 12.23 -3.89 21.64
N LYS A 26 12.73 -3.55 20.44
CA LYS A 26 12.35 -2.34 19.71
C LYS A 26 11.33 -2.61 18.59
N ARG A 27 10.67 -3.75 18.63
CA ARG A 27 9.75 -4.16 17.58
C ARG A 27 8.67 -3.13 17.31
N ALA A 28 8.08 -2.55 18.35
CA ALA A 28 7.04 -1.55 18.18
C ALA A 28 7.52 -0.34 17.36
N MET A 29 8.77 0.06 17.54
CA MET A 29 9.38 1.14 16.76
C MET A 29 9.76 0.69 15.34
N ASN A 30 10.35 -0.51 15.24
CA ASN A 30 10.85 -1.03 13.97
C ASN A 30 9.73 -1.42 13.00
N PHE A 31 8.55 -1.76 13.52
CA PHE A 31 7.38 -2.15 12.75
C PHE A 31 6.25 -1.15 12.89
N SER A 32 6.59 0.12 12.84
CA SER A 32 5.64 1.23 12.77
C SER A 32 6.20 2.33 11.87
N VAL A 33 5.30 3.13 11.33
CA VAL A 33 5.65 4.26 10.45
C VAL A 33 4.82 5.46 10.86
N LEU A 34 5.49 6.59 11.04
CA LEU A 34 4.84 7.88 11.23
C LEU A 34 5.07 8.74 9.99
N GLN A 35 3.99 9.16 9.36
CA GLN A 35 4.02 10.04 8.21
C GLN A 35 3.08 11.20 8.47
N GLU A 36 3.65 12.38 8.76
CA GLU A 36 2.88 13.55 9.18
C GLU A 36 1.98 13.20 10.39
N ASP A 37 0.66 13.30 10.25
CA ASP A 37 -0.30 13.00 11.32
C ASP A 37 -0.82 11.56 11.27
N LEU A 38 -0.32 10.74 10.34
CA LEU A 38 -0.74 9.37 10.18
C LEU A 38 0.30 8.43 10.79
N PHE A 39 -0.15 7.60 11.74
CA PHE A 39 0.68 6.59 12.38
C PHE A 39 0.16 5.20 12.06
N LEU A 40 1.02 4.37 11.47
CA LEU A 40 0.73 2.97 11.16
C LEU A 40 1.58 2.08 12.05
N ASP A 41 0.94 1.28 12.90
CA ASP A 41 1.60 0.28 13.73
C ASP A 41 1.21 -1.12 13.23
N PHE A 42 2.16 -1.83 12.63
CA PHE A 42 1.98 -3.21 12.19
C PHE A 42 2.82 -4.20 13.00
N SER A 43 3.27 -3.79 14.20
CA SER A 43 4.09 -4.63 15.08
C SER A 43 3.35 -5.86 15.59
N LYS A 44 2.02 -5.83 15.66
CA LYS A 44 1.18 -6.93 16.15
C LYS A 44 0.69 -7.85 15.03
N THR A 45 1.44 -7.92 13.95
CA THR A 45 1.21 -8.84 12.84
C THR A 45 2.27 -9.92 12.81
N ASN A 46 2.01 -11.03 12.12
CA ASN A 46 3.00 -12.09 11.95
C ASN A 46 3.99 -11.73 10.83
N ILE A 47 4.59 -10.56 10.92
CA ILE A 47 5.56 -10.04 9.95
C ILE A 47 6.88 -9.81 10.68
N ASP A 48 7.94 -10.44 10.20
CA ASP A 48 9.31 -10.16 10.60
C ASP A 48 10.06 -9.46 9.47
N GLN A 49 11.32 -9.18 9.66
CA GLN A 49 12.12 -8.48 8.65
C GLN A 49 12.19 -9.24 7.31
N PRO A 50 12.47 -10.56 7.29
CA PRO A 50 12.44 -11.31 6.03
C PRO A 50 11.07 -11.27 5.34
N THR A 51 9.97 -11.37 6.08
CA THR A 51 8.62 -11.28 5.52
C THR A 51 8.38 -9.91 4.89
N LEU A 52 8.76 -8.85 5.59
CA LEU A 52 8.60 -7.48 5.09
C LEU A 52 9.37 -7.28 3.77
N GLU A 53 10.59 -7.76 3.70
CA GLU A 53 11.40 -7.67 2.49
C GLU A 53 10.77 -8.44 1.32
N LEU A 54 10.26 -9.64 1.57
CA LEU A 54 9.55 -10.43 0.56
C LEU A 54 8.28 -9.72 0.07
N LEU A 55 7.52 -9.11 0.97
CA LEU A 55 6.31 -8.36 0.61
C LEU A 55 6.64 -7.11 -0.20
N ILE A 56 7.66 -6.36 0.17
CA ILE A 56 8.10 -5.18 -0.57
C ILE A 56 8.60 -5.57 -1.97
N ASN A 57 9.38 -6.64 -2.05
CA ASN A 57 9.87 -7.15 -3.33
C ASN A 57 8.72 -7.62 -4.23
N LEU A 58 7.71 -8.26 -3.66
CA LEU A 58 6.51 -8.64 -4.40
C LEU A 58 5.78 -7.40 -4.93
N ALA A 59 5.61 -6.38 -4.12
CA ALA A 59 4.98 -5.12 -4.54
C ALA A 59 5.74 -4.46 -5.71
N LYS A 60 7.07 -4.42 -5.62
CA LYS A 60 7.93 -3.90 -6.70
C LYS A 60 7.78 -4.74 -7.97
N PHE A 61 7.82 -6.05 -7.84
CA PHE A 61 7.66 -6.97 -8.98
C PHE A 61 6.30 -6.81 -9.66
N ARG A 62 5.24 -6.57 -8.88
CA ARG A 62 3.89 -6.36 -9.42
C ARG A 62 3.66 -4.93 -9.92
N GLY A 63 4.64 -4.07 -9.86
CA GLY A 63 4.56 -2.72 -10.40
C GLY A 63 3.60 -1.78 -9.66
N ILE A 64 3.47 -1.94 -8.34
CA ILE A 64 2.54 -1.14 -7.53
C ILE A 64 2.78 0.36 -7.70
N SER A 65 4.04 0.80 -7.75
CA SER A 65 4.36 2.22 -7.93
C SER A 65 3.85 2.76 -9.26
N LYS A 66 4.00 1.97 -10.32
CA LYS A 66 3.52 2.34 -11.67
C LYS A 66 1.99 2.46 -11.68
N GLU A 67 1.30 1.51 -11.08
CA GLU A 67 -0.16 1.53 -11.00
C GLU A 67 -0.67 2.68 -10.13
N ARG A 68 0.01 2.98 -9.04
CA ARG A 68 -0.31 4.14 -8.20
C ARG A 68 -0.21 5.43 -9.02
N ASP A 69 0.89 5.61 -9.75
CA ASP A 69 1.10 6.82 -10.54
C ASP A 69 0.07 6.92 -11.67
N ALA A 70 -0.28 5.79 -12.29
CA ALA A 70 -1.34 5.72 -13.30
C ALA A 70 -2.70 6.12 -12.71
N MET A 71 -2.99 5.69 -11.49
CA MET A 71 -4.22 6.07 -10.78
C MET A 71 -4.27 7.59 -10.56
N PHE A 72 -3.17 8.19 -10.11
CA PHE A 72 -3.11 9.64 -9.89
C PHE A 72 -3.22 10.45 -11.20
N ARG A 73 -2.82 9.87 -12.33
CA ARG A 73 -2.99 10.49 -13.65
C ARG A 73 -4.38 10.30 -14.25
N GLY A 74 -5.26 9.54 -13.60
CA GLY A 74 -6.61 9.27 -14.09
C GLY A 74 -6.67 8.25 -15.23
N GLU A 75 -5.67 7.39 -15.36
CA GLU A 75 -5.65 6.33 -16.38
C GLU A 75 -6.65 5.21 -16.04
N LEU A 76 -7.01 4.42 -17.06
CA LEU A 76 -7.96 3.31 -16.93
C LEU A 76 -7.31 2.10 -16.27
N ILE A 77 -7.13 2.13 -14.96
CA ILE A 77 -6.48 1.05 -14.22
C ILE A 77 -7.44 -0.03 -13.72
N ASN A 78 -8.74 0.26 -13.64
CA ASN A 78 -9.75 -0.75 -13.35
C ASN A 78 -10.08 -1.50 -14.63
N THR A 79 -9.32 -2.56 -14.92
CA THR A 79 -9.41 -3.31 -16.16
C THR A 79 -10.73 -4.09 -16.29
N SER A 80 -11.32 -4.50 -15.18
CA SER A 80 -12.60 -5.23 -15.17
C SER A 80 -13.76 -4.38 -15.68
N GLU A 81 -13.78 -3.10 -15.35
CA GLU A 81 -14.83 -2.16 -15.72
C GLU A 81 -14.42 -1.18 -16.81
N GLY A 82 -13.14 -1.16 -17.18
CA GLY A 82 -12.60 -0.19 -18.14
C GLY A 82 -12.68 1.25 -17.66
N ARG A 83 -12.47 1.49 -16.36
CA ARG A 83 -12.61 2.80 -15.73
C ARG A 83 -11.35 3.24 -15.01
N ALA A 84 -11.20 4.55 -14.90
CA ALA A 84 -10.23 5.15 -13.99
C ALA A 84 -10.69 4.99 -12.54
N VAL A 85 -9.71 4.95 -11.63
CA VAL A 85 -9.96 4.97 -10.19
C VAL A 85 -9.65 6.38 -9.69
N LEU A 86 -10.67 7.09 -9.22
CA LEU A 86 -10.61 8.53 -8.95
C LEU A 86 -10.76 8.88 -7.46
N HIS A 87 -10.47 7.95 -6.57
CA HIS A 87 -10.56 8.18 -5.12
C HIS A 87 -9.69 9.37 -4.67
N THR A 88 -8.51 9.52 -5.27
CA THR A 88 -7.61 10.63 -4.97
C THR A 88 -8.16 11.97 -5.42
N ALA A 89 -8.89 12.00 -6.54
CA ALA A 89 -9.57 13.20 -7.01
C ALA A 89 -10.65 13.65 -6.02
N LEU A 90 -11.41 12.69 -5.48
CA LEU A 90 -12.46 12.98 -4.50
C LEU A 90 -11.91 13.56 -3.18
N ARG A 91 -10.66 13.30 -2.88
CA ARG A 91 -9.98 13.76 -1.66
C ARG A 91 -9.03 14.92 -1.90
N ASN A 92 -8.94 15.39 -3.13
CA ASN A 92 -8.02 16.48 -3.50
C ASN A 92 -8.71 17.83 -3.28
N LEU A 93 -8.50 18.43 -2.11
CA LEU A 93 -9.13 19.68 -1.72
C LEU A 93 -8.36 20.92 -2.21
N GLU A 94 -7.12 20.76 -2.59
CA GLU A 94 -6.22 21.88 -2.92
C GLU A 94 -5.66 21.84 -4.34
N GLY A 95 -5.86 20.74 -5.01
CA GLY A 95 -5.15 20.46 -6.24
C GLY A 95 -5.84 20.95 -7.49
N ALA A 96 -5.07 20.88 -8.57
CA ALA A 96 -5.53 21.12 -9.92
C ALA A 96 -6.59 20.07 -10.33
N PRO A 97 -7.36 20.34 -11.38
CA PRO A 97 -8.30 19.38 -11.95
C PRO A 97 -7.59 18.09 -12.33
N ILE A 98 -8.27 16.94 -12.11
CA ILE A 98 -7.78 15.63 -12.51
C ILE A 98 -8.57 15.18 -13.73
N TYR A 99 -7.86 14.76 -14.76
CA TYR A 99 -8.46 14.33 -16.02
C TYR A 99 -8.43 12.82 -16.10
N ALA A 100 -9.61 12.22 -16.30
CA ALA A 100 -9.71 10.80 -16.59
C ALA A 100 -9.55 10.55 -18.08
N VAL A 101 -8.90 9.45 -18.43
CA VAL A 101 -8.64 9.09 -19.82
C VAL A 101 -9.92 8.90 -20.63
N SER A 102 -10.97 8.36 -19.99
CA SER A 102 -12.28 8.11 -20.64
C SER A 102 -13.26 9.28 -20.55
N TYR A 103 -12.92 10.33 -19.83
CA TYR A 103 -13.77 11.52 -19.66
C TYR A 103 -12.99 12.77 -19.97
N THR A 104 -13.71 13.86 -20.26
CA THR A 104 -13.08 15.14 -20.56
C THR A 104 -12.26 15.64 -19.37
N HIS A 105 -12.85 15.68 -18.19
CA HIS A 105 -12.17 15.99 -16.94
C HIS A 105 -13.10 15.79 -15.76
N LEU A 106 -12.52 15.71 -14.60
CA LEU A 106 -13.24 15.70 -13.33
C LEU A 106 -12.67 16.81 -12.45
N THR A 107 -13.51 17.76 -12.08
CA THR A 107 -13.17 18.79 -11.12
C THR A 107 -14.02 18.63 -9.87
N LEU A 108 -13.41 18.85 -8.70
CA LEU A 108 -14.12 18.81 -7.45
C LEU A 108 -14.20 20.21 -6.84
N PRO A 109 -15.28 20.51 -6.11
CA PRO A 109 -15.32 21.73 -5.31
C PRO A 109 -14.15 21.71 -4.34
N THR A 110 -13.29 22.70 -4.44
CA THR A 110 -12.08 22.75 -3.61
C THR A 110 -12.38 23.15 -2.15
N LYS A 111 -13.48 23.81 -1.95
CA LYS A 111 -13.93 24.18 -0.58
C LYS A 111 -15.44 24.26 -0.56
N ALA A 112 -15.99 23.79 0.52
CA ALA A 112 -17.39 24.02 0.79
C ALA A 112 -17.60 25.48 1.25
#